data_33b47a0e17143de0c83c6c8b72380338
#
_entry.id   33b47a0e17143de0c83c6c8b72380338
#
_cell.length_a   1.000
_cell.length_b   1.000
_cell.length_c   1.000
_cell.angle_alpha   90.00
_cell.angle_beta   90.00
_cell.angle_gamma   90.00
#
_symmetry.space_group_name_H-M   'P 1'
#
loop_
_entity.id
_entity.type
_entity.pdbx_description
1 polymer ?
#
loop_
_entity_poly.entity_id
_entity_poly.type
_entity_poly.pdbx_seq_one_letter_code
_entity_poly.pdbx_strand_id
1 'polypeptide(L)'
;MPTTSPNRRRRARHELHRSRGHVRQVLAQYAKDVHLPCLIIGAGNFTVPSVLRSAGFAGTITACDVTLYTSALGAYLSGWTLEAREREDCPEHLRGLLRTGSPLELTASISLLMDLREVWKGDNAFKMRMIEHSREAWDRLMEKTCAKLEDYKAHIGPIDYQARDGFDLLEKSASGHTVFAFPPTYKSENEKLEALLWATVEWTPPAYREMTDKSLELFEAISRFD
;
A
#
# COMPACT_ATOMS: atom_id res chain seq x y z
N MET A 1 27.43 -10.33 23.05
CA MET A 1 26.49 -9.57 22.19
C MET A 1 27.15 -9.41 20.82
N PRO A 2 26.64 -9.98 19.74
CA PRO A 2 27.25 -9.83 18.43
C PRO A 2 26.93 -8.44 17.85
N THR A 3 27.94 -7.61 17.71
CA THR A 3 27.89 -6.31 17.03
C THR A 3 27.73 -6.54 15.51
N THR A 4 26.58 -6.24 14.97
CA THR A 4 26.37 -6.28 13.52
C THR A 4 27.13 -5.14 12.84
N SER A 5 28.15 -5.50 12.07
CA SER A 5 29.00 -4.58 11.31
C SER A 5 28.17 -3.65 10.38
N PRO A 6 28.50 -2.36 10.30
CA PRO A 6 27.85 -1.39 9.41
C PRO A 6 27.80 -1.82 7.93
N ASN A 7 28.75 -2.63 7.49
CA ASN A 7 28.83 -3.17 6.13
C ASN A 7 27.73 -4.22 5.82
N ARG A 8 27.23 -4.98 6.82
CA ARG A 8 26.12 -5.90 6.62
C ARG A 8 24.80 -5.16 6.35
N ARG A 9 24.56 -4.04 7.04
CA ARG A 9 23.35 -3.22 6.83
C ARG A 9 23.36 -2.50 5.47
N ARG A 10 24.51 -2.06 4.98
CA ARG A 10 24.66 -1.48 3.64
C ARG A 10 24.42 -2.52 2.53
N ARG A 11 24.97 -3.74 2.68
CA ARG A 11 24.73 -4.84 1.72
C ARG A 11 23.26 -5.24 1.68
N ALA A 12 22.61 -5.44 2.82
CA ALA A 12 21.18 -5.79 2.88
C ALA A 12 20.28 -4.72 2.23
N ARG A 13 20.57 -3.42 2.43
CA ARG A 13 19.84 -2.34 1.73
C ARG A 13 20.08 -2.36 0.21
N HIS A 14 21.29 -2.65 -0.23
CA HIS A 14 21.63 -2.74 -1.66
C HIS A 14 20.97 -3.95 -2.32
N GLU A 15 20.85 -5.08 -1.62
CA GLU A 15 20.16 -6.28 -2.10
C GLU A 15 18.64 -6.10 -2.14
N LEU A 16 18.03 -5.42 -1.15
CA LEU A 16 16.61 -5.05 -1.16
C LEU A 16 16.26 -4.07 -2.29
N HIS A 17 17.14 -3.12 -2.62
CA HIS A 17 16.94 -2.25 -3.78
C HIS A 17 17.09 -2.99 -5.11
N ARG A 18 18.01 -3.98 -5.18
CA ARG A 18 18.15 -4.84 -6.37
C ARG A 18 16.94 -5.75 -6.57
N SER A 19 16.37 -6.33 -5.51
CA SER A 19 15.19 -7.19 -5.59
C SER A 19 13.94 -6.43 -6.07
N ARG A 20 13.72 -5.20 -5.58
CA ARG A 20 12.61 -4.33 -6.05
C ARG A 20 12.75 -3.94 -7.53
N GLY A 21 13.97 -3.69 -8.00
CA GLY A 21 14.27 -3.46 -9.41
C GLY A 21 13.98 -4.68 -10.26
N HIS A 22 14.32 -5.88 -9.77
CA HIS A 22 14.13 -7.13 -10.48
C HIS A 22 12.64 -7.49 -10.66
N VAL A 23 11.82 -7.37 -9.61
CA VAL A 23 10.37 -7.60 -9.72
C VAL A 23 9.71 -6.67 -10.75
N ARG A 24 10.07 -5.39 -10.76
CA ARG A 24 9.56 -4.45 -11.77
C ARG A 24 10.00 -4.83 -13.19
N GLN A 25 11.23 -5.29 -13.37
CA GLN A 25 11.73 -5.74 -14.68
C GLN A 25 10.98 -6.98 -15.18
N VAL A 26 10.76 -7.96 -14.31
CA VAL A 26 9.98 -9.17 -14.63
C VAL A 26 8.55 -8.78 -15.00
N LEU A 27 7.88 -7.96 -14.19
CA LEU A 27 6.54 -7.46 -14.48
C LEU A 27 6.47 -6.70 -15.82
N ALA A 28 7.47 -5.87 -16.13
CA ALA A 28 7.52 -5.13 -17.39
C ALA A 28 7.69 -6.04 -18.62
N GLN A 29 8.33 -7.20 -18.46
CA GLN A 29 8.41 -8.20 -19.54
C GLN A 29 7.04 -8.83 -19.80
N TYR A 30 6.39 -9.31 -18.74
CA TYR A 30 5.05 -9.91 -18.85
C TYR A 30 3.96 -8.92 -19.26
N ALA A 31 4.09 -7.66 -18.86
CA ALA A 31 3.10 -6.63 -19.17
C ALA A 31 2.86 -6.43 -20.68
N LYS A 32 3.83 -6.77 -21.53
CA LYS A 32 3.71 -6.68 -23.00
C LYS A 32 2.79 -7.72 -23.59
N ASP A 33 2.63 -8.85 -22.90
CA ASP A 33 1.83 -9.98 -23.34
C ASP A 33 0.42 -9.97 -22.68
N VAL A 34 0.12 -8.96 -21.88
CA VAL A 34 -1.18 -8.81 -21.22
C VAL A 34 -2.18 -8.15 -22.17
N HIS A 35 -3.18 -8.91 -22.58
CA HIS A 35 -4.22 -8.47 -23.52
C HIS A 35 -5.62 -8.49 -22.92
N LEU A 36 -5.82 -9.24 -21.83
CA LEU A 36 -7.09 -9.34 -21.12
C LEU A 36 -7.18 -8.25 -20.02
N PRO A 37 -8.39 -7.91 -19.55
CA PRO A 37 -8.54 -7.11 -18.33
C PRO A 37 -7.72 -7.70 -17.17
N CYS A 38 -7.19 -6.84 -16.32
CA CYS A 38 -6.33 -7.26 -15.21
C CYS A 38 -7.08 -7.27 -13.89
N LEU A 39 -6.86 -8.32 -13.11
CA LEU A 39 -7.31 -8.46 -11.73
C LEU A 39 -6.09 -8.50 -10.81
N ILE A 40 -6.00 -7.57 -9.85
CA ILE A 40 -4.86 -7.44 -8.96
C ILE A 40 -5.29 -7.68 -7.53
N ILE A 41 -4.80 -8.77 -6.93
CA ILE A 41 -5.05 -9.17 -5.55
C ILE A 41 -3.85 -8.76 -4.69
N GLY A 42 -4.10 -7.97 -3.64
CA GLY A 42 -3.04 -7.39 -2.84
C GLY A 42 -2.34 -6.23 -3.57
N ALA A 43 -3.10 -5.17 -3.85
CA ALA A 43 -2.64 -4.03 -4.66
C ALA A 43 -1.46 -3.26 -4.05
N GLY A 44 -1.35 -3.26 -2.71
CA GLY A 44 -0.28 -2.58 -1.98
C GLY A 44 -0.14 -1.11 -2.39
N ASN A 45 1.00 -0.74 -2.91
CA ASN A 45 1.27 0.62 -3.40
C ASN A 45 1.04 0.79 -4.90
N PHE A 46 0.22 -0.04 -5.52
CA PHE A 46 -0.14 -0.01 -6.94
C PHE A 46 1.06 -0.10 -7.91
N THR A 47 2.11 -0.80 -7.53
CA THR A 47 3.29 -1.02 -8.41
C THR A 47 2.90 -1.74 -9.70
N VAL A 48 2.02 -2.75 -9.64
CA VAL A 48 1.59 -3.52 -10.82
C VAL A 48 0.83 -2.64 -11.81
N PRO A 49 -0.23 -1.90 -11.41
CA PRO A 49 -0.86 -0.93 -12.29
C PRO A 49 0.12 0.04 -12.95
N SER A 50 1.04 0.59 -12.16
CA SER A 50 2.05 1.53 -12.65
C SER A 50 2.96 0.91 -13.73
N VAL A 51 3.41 -0.33 -13.53
CA VAL A 51 4.25 -1.04 -14.53
C VAL A 51 3.45 -1.39 -15.78
N LEU A 52 2.21 -1.87 -15.65
CA LEU A 52 1.32 -2.15 -16.77
C LEU A 52 1.11 -0.90 -17.65
N ARG A 53 0.79 0.23 -17.04
CA ARG A 53 0.62 1.50 -17.77
C ARG A 53 1.91 1.98 -18.42
N SER A 54 3.05 1.86 -17.75
CA SER A 54 4.36 2.17 -18.34
C SER A 54 4.70 1.28 -19.52
N ALA A 55 4.20 0.05 -19.57
CA ALA A 55 4.36 -0.88 -20.69
C ALA A 55 3.33 -0.66 -21.82
N GLY A 56 2.43 0.32 -21.68
CA GLY A 56 1.42 0.65 -22.69
C GLY A 56 0.08 -0.10 -22.54
N PHE A 57 -0.14 -0.83 -21.45
CA PHE A 57 -1.41 -1.51 -21.23
C PHE A 57 -2.54 -0.49 -21.07
N ALA A 58 -3.53 -0.51 -21.95
CA ALA A 58 -4.68 0.39 -21.95
C ALA A 58 -5.97 -0.25 -21.43
N GLY A 59 -5.95 -1.57 -21.12
CA GLY A 59 -7.13 -2.32 -20.66
C GLY A 59 -7.58 -1.94 -19.25
N THR A 60 -8.73 -2.51 -18.84
CA THR A 60 -9.29 -2.33 -17.50
C THR A 60 -8.40 -2.98 -16.44
N ILE A 61 -8.22 -2.29 -15.33
CA ILE A 61 -7.53 -2.80 -14.14
C ILE A 61 -8.51 -2.74 -12.98
N THR A 62 -8.81 -3.90 -12.40
CA THR A 62 -9.53 -4.03 -11.13
C THR A 62 -8.55 -4.49 -10.07
N ALA A 63 -8.52 -3.84 -8.92
CA ALA A 63 -7.58 -4.11 -7.85
C ALA A 63 -8.28 -4.18 -6.49
N CYS A 64 -7.76 -5.00 -5.58
CA CYS A 64 -8.25 -5.04 -4.20
C CYS A 64 -7.13 -5.16 -3.19
N ASP A 65 -7.44 -4.73 -1.97
CA ASP A 65 -6.61 -4.91 -0.77
C ASP A 65 -7.48 -4.66 0.47
N VAL A 66 -6.97 -5.05 1.64
CA VAL A 66 -7.69 -4.91 2.92
C VAL A 66 -7.01 -3.93 3.88
N THR A 67 -5.84 -3.39 3.53
CA THR A 67 -5.08 -2.49 4.39
C THR A 67 -5.55 -1.04 4.27
N LEU A 68 -5.45 -0.27 5.35
CA LEU A 68 -5.88 1.13 5.36
C LEU A 68 -5.07 1.98 4.37
N TYR A 69 -3.75 1.81 4.36
CA TYR A 69 -2.88 2.54 3.44
C TYR A 69 -3.28 2.32 1.97
N THR A 70 -3.45 1.05 1.57
CA THR A 70 -3.85 0.73 0.20
C THR A 70 -5.26 1.19 -0.11
N SER A 71 -6.17 1.11 0.87
CA SER A 71 -7.56 1.57 0.72
C SER A 71 -7.64 3.08 0.50
N ALA A 72 -6.85 3.87 1.21
CA ALA A 72 -6.77 5.32 0.99
C ALA A 72 -6.24 5.65 -0.40
N LEU A 73 -5.15 5.01 -0.80
CA LEU A 73 -4.57 5.21 -2.14
C LEU A 73 -5.52 4.74 -3.24
N GLY A 74 -6.13 3.56 -3.09
CA GLY A 74 -7.09 3.01 -4.04
C GLY A 74 -8.35 3.85 -4.19
N ALA A 75 -8.90 4.36 -3.09
CA ALA A 75 -10.03 5.28 -3.08
C ALA A 75 -9.71 6.56 -3.87
N TYR A 76 -8.57 7.17 -3.60
CA TYR A 76 -8.12 8.37 -4.31
C TYR A 76 -7.94 8.11 -5.81
N LEU A 77 -7.29 7.00 -6.20
CA LEU A 77 -7.06 6.65 -7.58
C LEU A 77 -8.37 6.35 -8.34
N SER A 78 -9.32 5.66 -7.70
CA SER A 78 -10.62 5.28 -8.28
C SER A 78 -11.69 6.38 -8.17
N GLY A 79 -11.42 7.45 -7.40
CA GLY A 79 -12.31 8.61 -7.30
C GLY A 79 -13.48 8.44 -6.34
N TRP A 80 -13.41 7.51 -5.37
CA TRP A 80 -14.37 7.44 -4.27
C TRP A 80 -13.74 7.96 -2.96
N THR A 81 -14.57 8.20 -1.96
CA THR A 81 -14.14 8.75 -0.67
C THR A 81 -14.05 7.66 0.38
N LEU A 82 -12.86 7.50 0.98
CA LEU A 82 -12.68 6.65 2.15
C LEU A 82 -13.16 7.40 3.40
N GLU A 83 -14.06 6.81 4.16
CA GLU A 83 -14.47 7.33 5.45
C GLU A 83 -13.40 6.97 6.51
N ALA A 84 -12.66 7.97 6.95
CA ALA A 84 -11.65 7.85 7.98
C ALA A 84 -11.54 9.14 8.77
N ARG A 85 -11.25 9.03 10.07
CA ARG A 85 -11.07 10.17 10.96
C ARG A 85 -9.95 9.93 11.96
N GLU A 86 -9.45 10.99 12.58
CA GLU A 86 -8.50 10.87 13.67
C GLU A 86 -9.19 10.23 14.88
N ARG A 87 -8.50 9.30 15.53
CA ARG A 87 -9.01 8.65 16.75
C ARG A 87 -9.04 9.63 17.92
N GLU A 88 -10.01 9.49 18.80
CA GLU A 88 -10.10 10.30 20.02
C GLU A 88 -8.91 10.05 20.96
N ASP A 89 -8.40 8.81 20.98
CA ASP A 89 -7.25 8.37 21.77
C ASP A 89 -5.92 8.41 20.98
N CYS A 90 -5.88 9.15 19.87
CA CYS A 90 -4.66 9.36 19.09
C CYS A 90 -3.52 9.88 20.00
N PRO A 91 -2.31 9.29 19.91
CA PRO A 91 -1.15 9.78 20.65
C PRO A 91 -0.91 11.28 20.43
N GLU A 92 -0.69 12.04 21.50
CA GLU A 92 -0.60 13.50 21.48
C GLU A 92 0.43 14.02 20.45
N HIS A 93 1.57 13.36 20.36
CA HIS A 93 2.63 13.73 19.42
C HIS A 93 2.30 13.44 17.94
N LEU A 94 1.22 12.71 17.65
CA LEU A 94 0.71 12.42 16.30
C LEU A 94 -0.60 13.17 16.00
N ARG A 95 -1.21 13.75 17.02
CA ARG A 95 -2.50 14.45 16.91
C ARG A 95 -2.43 15.62 15.90
N GLY A 96 -3.46 15.71 15.06
CA GLY A 96 -3.57 16.75 14.03
C GLY A 96 -2.70 16.53 12.79
N LEU A 97 -2.02 15.36 12.67
CA LEU A 97 -1.27 15.01 11.45
C LEU A 97 -2.19 14.43 10.36
N LEU A 98 -3.32 13.82 10.74
CA LEU A 98 -4.31 13.35 9.75
C LEU A 98 -5.06 14.55 9.18
N ARG A 99 -5.11 14.65 7.86
CA ARG A 99 -5.89 15.66 7.13
C ARG A 99 -7.04 14.98 6.39
N THR A 100 -8.26 15.45 6.61
CA THR A 100 -9.48 14.83 6.03
C THR A 100 -10.26 15.80 5.13
N GLY A 101 -9.67 16.95 4.76
CA GLY A 101 -10.31 17.98 3.95
C GLY A 101 -10.65 17.54 2.51
N SER A 102 -9.89 16.57 1.99
CA SER A 102 -10.13 15.97 0.67
C SER A 102 -9.58 14.55 0.60
N PRO A 103 -10.03 13.71 -0.37
CA PRO A 103 -9.44 12.37 -0.59
C PRO A 103 -7.92 12.41 -0.87
N LEU A 104 -7.44 13.45 -1.53
CA LEU A 104 -6.02 13.66 -1.79
C LEU A 104 -5.25 13.92 -0.48
N GLU A 105 -5.73 14.85 0.35
CA GLU A 105 -5.09 15.19 1.63
C GLU A 105 -5.13 14.00 2.61
N LEU A 106 -6.25 13.27 2.66
CA LEU A 106 -6.36 12.05 3.46
C LEU A 106 -5.31 11.02 3.04
N THR A 107 -5.19 10.75 1.75
CA THR A 107 -4.21 9.79 1.22
C THR A 107 -2.77 10.26 1.45
N ALA A 108 -2.50 11.55 1.27
CA ALA A 108 -1.18 12.14 1.51
C ALA A 108 -0.78 12.02 2.98
N SER A 109 -1.68 12.35 3.91
CA SER A 109 -1.39 12.26 5.34
C SER A 109 -1.21 10.81 5.81
N ILE A 110 -2.03 9.85 5.34
CA ILE A 110 -1.85 8.43 5.62
C ILE A 110 -0.49 7.94 5.08
N SER A 111 -0.10 8.37 3.87
CA SER A 111 1.21 8.01 3.30
C SER A 111 2.38 8.54 4.13
N LEU A 112 2.30 9.77 4.61
CA LEU A 112 3.32 10.38 5.47
C LEU A 112 3.36 9.75 6.87
N LEU A 113 2.19 9.41 7.43
CA LEU A 113 2.13 8.66 8.68
C LEU A 113 2.84 7.31 8.55
N MET A 114 2.68 6.61 7.42
CA MET A 114 3.41 5.36 7.17
C MET A 114 4.93 5.53 7.16
N ASP A 115 5.45 6.70 6.79
CA ASP A 115 6.89 6.99 6.88
C ASP A 115 7.38 7.11 8.33
N LEU A 116 6.49 7.42 9.27
CA LEU A 116 6.78 7.48 10.71
C LEU A 116 6.70 6.14 11.44
N ARG A 117 6.32 5.04 10.78
CA ARG A 117 6.04 3.73 11.41
C ARG A 117 7.18 3.16 12.27
N GLU A 118 8.43 3.51 11.97
CA GLU A 118 9.58 3.03 12.73
C GLU A 118 9.86 3.87 14.00
N VAL A 119 9.30 5.08 14.06
CA VAL A 119 9.59 6.05 15.11
C VAL A 119 8.37 6.47 15.93
N TRP A 120 7.16 6.17 15.49
CA TRP A 120 5.90 6.69 16.01
C TRP A 120 5.67 6.52 17.53
N LYS A 121 6.24 5.47 18.14
CA LYS A 121 6.09 5.24 19.58
C LYS A 121 6.78 6.32 20.43
N GLY A 122 7.72 7.06 19.86
CA GLY A 122 8.40 8.13 20.56
C GLY A 122 9.12 7.68 21.84
N ASP A 123 9.53 6.41 21.94
CA ASP A 123 10.02 5.74 23.14
C ASP A 123 11.44 6.16 23.55
N ASN A 124 12.08 7.03 22.78
CA ASN A 124 13.37 7.62 23.11
C ASN A 124 13.54 9.02 22.47
N ALA A 125 14.53 9.78 22.94
CA ALA A 125 14.76 11.14 22.50
C ALA A 125 15.09 11.29 21.02
N PHE A 126 15.65 10.28 20.37
CA PHE A 126 15.93 10.30 18.94
C PHE A 126 14.62 10.20 18.13
N LYS A 127 13.77 9.23 18.47
CA LYS A 127 12.49 9.05 17.79
C LYS A 127 11.56 10.25 17.99
N MET A 128 11.53 10.80 19.22
CA MET A 128 10.77 12.03 19.50
C MET A 128 11.23 13.19 18.61
N ARG A 129 12.51 13.45 18.51
CA ARG A 129 13.05 14.50 17.63
C ARG A 129 12.70 14.26 16.15
N MET A 130 12.69 13.01 15.69
CA MET A 130 12.26 12.67 14.32
C MET A 130 10.80 13.04 14.09
N ILE A 131 9.93 12.77 15.05
CA ILE A 131 8.49 13.11 14.97
C ILE A 131 8.31 14.64 14.99
N GLU A 132 8.97 15.34 15.93
CA GLU A 132 8.93 16.81 16.03
C GLU A 132 9.37 17.46 14.73
N HIS A 133 10.49 17.03 14.17
CA HIS A 133 10.98 17.53 12.89
C HIS A 133 9.99 17.27 11.73
N SER A 134 9.36 16.11 11.74
CA SER A 134 8.31 15.80 10.75
C SER A 134 7.07 16.67 10.93
N ARG A 135 6.66 16.97 12.17
CA ARG A 135 5.55 17.88 12.46
C ARG A 135 5.84 19.31 11.99
N GLU A 136 7.03 19.84 12.28
CA GLU A 136 7.45 21.17 11.82
C GLU A 136 7.45 21.29 10.30
N ALA A 137 7.77 20.22 9.60
CA ALA A 137 7.80 20.17 8.14
C ALA A 137 6.48 19.69 7.50
N TRP A 138 5.44 19.40 8.31
CA TRP A 138 4.28 18.64 7.86
C TRP A 138 3.57 19.23 6.66
N ASP A 139 3.26 20.53 6.69
CA ASP A 139 2.54 21.17 5.59
C ASP A 139 3.33 21.14 4.28
N ARG A 140 4.66 21.34 4.34
CA ARG A 140 5.55 21.21 3.19
C ARG A 140 5.63 19.76 2.69
N LEU A 141 5.63 18.78 3.58
CA LEU A 141 5.60 17.36 3.24
C LEU A 141 4.26 16.99 2.59
N MET A 142 3.16 17.52 3.12
CA MET A 142 1.81 17.34 2.57
C MET A 142 1.73 17.88 1.14
N GLU A 143 2.13 19.13 0.90
CA GLU A 143 2.15 19.74 -0.44
C GLU A 143 2.93 18.87 -1.44
N LYS A 144 4.14 18.47 -1.08
CA LYS A 144 5.00 17.63 -1.92
C LYS A 144 4.39 16.24 -2.17
N THR A 145 3.70 15.67 -1.19
CA THR A 145 3.08 14.34 -1.30
C THR A 145 1.81 14.42 -2.13
N CYS A 146 1.00 15.45 -1.97
CA CYS A 146 -0.16 15.71 -2.81
C CYS A 146 0.23 15.81 -4.28
N ALA A 147 1.23 16.63 -4.62
CA ALA A 147 1.72 16.77 -6.00
C ALA A 147 2.18 15.41 -6.58
N LYS A 148 2.91 14.60 -5.81
CA LYS A 148 3.31 13.25 -6.26
C LYS A 148 2.12 12.31 -6.48
N LEU A 149 1.09 12.40 -5.65
CA LEU A 149 -0.12 11.59 -5.78
C LEU A 149 -0.94 11.99 -7.01
N GLU A 150 -1.00 13.29 -7.33
CA GLU A 150 -1.62 13.78 -8.56
C GLU A 150 -0.90 13.27 -9.81
N ASP A 151 0.43 13.39 -9.85
CA ASP A 151 1.26 12.81 -10.92
C ASP A 151 1.06 11.30 -11.04
N TYR A 152 0.98 10.61 -9.90
CA TYR A 152 0.78 9.17 -9.86
C TYR A 152 -0.60 8.76 -10.37
N LYS A 153 -1.64 9.49 -10.00
CA LYS A 153 -3.00 9.28 -10.51
C LYS A 153 -3.08 9.52 -12.02
N ALA A 154 -2.46 10.57 -12.50
CA ALA A 154 -2.38 10.86 -13.94
C ALA A 154 -1.64 9.74 -14.70
N HIS A 155 -0.57 9.19 -14.13
CA HIS A 155 0.19 8.09 -14.72
C HIS A 155 -0.59 6.77 -14.75
N ILE A 156 -1.26 6.40 -13.65
CA ILE A 156 -2.03 5.14 -13.58
C ILE A 156 -3.30 5.21 -14.42
N GLY A 157 -3.92 6.39 -14.51
CA GLY A 157 -5.19 6.55 -15.18
C GLY A 157 -6.33 5.83 -14.46
N PRO A 158 -7.47 5.58 -15.15
CA PRO A 158 -8.63 4.93 -14.56
C PRO A 158 -8.33 3.52 -14.07
N ILE A 159 -8.70 3.23 -12.82
CA ILE A 159 -8.73 1.89 -12.22
C ILE A 159 -10.03 1.69 -11.46
N ASP A 160 -10.45 0.45 -11.29
CA ASP A 160 -11.48 0.04 -10.35
C ASP A 160 -10.80 -0.55 -9.11
N TYR A 161 -10.91 0.14 -7.96
CA TYR A 161 -10.39 -0.37 -6.70
C TYR A 161 -11.52 -0.72 -5.74
N GLN A 162 -11.37 -1.87 -5.07
CA GLN A 162 -12.34 -2.37 -4.10
C GLN A 162 -11.61 -2.71 -2.80
N ALA A 163 -11.97 -2.04 -1.69
CA ALA A 163 -11.51 -2.40 -0.36
C ALA A 163 -12.24 -3.69 0.07
N ARG A 164 -11.64 -4.86 -0.21
CA ARG A 164 -12.25 -6.18 0.03
C ARG A 164 -11.24 -7.30 0.01
N ASP A 165 -11.69 -8.46 0.49
CA ASP A 165 -10.95 -9.72 0.41
C ASP A 165 -10.67 -10.11 -1.03
N GLY A 166 -9.43 -10.51 -1.30
CA GLY A 166 -8.98 -10.96 -2.62
C GLY A 166 -9.65 -12.24 -3.11
N PHE A 167 -10.01 -13.17 -2.21
CA PHE A 167 -10.73 -14.39 -2.59
C PHE A 167 -12.14 -14.09 -3.08
N ASP A 168 -12.84 -13.17 -2.41
CA ASP A 168 -14.18 -12.77 -2.85
C ASP A 168 -14.16 -12.12 -4.23
N LEU A 169 -13.07 -11.42 -4.54
CA LEU A 169 -12.90 -10.82 -5.85
C LEU A 169 -12.55 -11.87 -6.91
N LEU A 170 -11.68 -12.83 -6.58
CA LEU A 170 -11.34 -13.96 -7.46
C LEU A 170 -12.58 -14.76 -7.84
N GLU A 171 -13.37 -15.18 -6.85
CA GLU A 171 -14.57 -16.00 -7.07
C GLU A 171 -15.59 -15.32 -8.00
N LYS A 172 -15.65 -13.99 -7.99
CA LYS A 172 -16.61 -13.22 -8.78
C LYS A 172 -16.10 -12.80 -10.15
N SER A 173 -14.80 -12.68 -10.35
CA SER A 173 -14.26 -11.92 -11.47
C SER A 173 -13.04 -12.54 -12.17
N ALA A 174 -12.53 -13.70 -11.74
CA ALA A 174 -11.29 -14.25 -12.31
C ALA A 174 -11.42 -14.69 -13.77
N SER A 175 -12.58 -15.21 -14.17
CA SER A 175 -12.80 -15.66 -15.55
C SER A 175 -12.64 -14.51 -16.55
N GLY A 176 -11.82 -14.71 -17.56
CA GLY A 176 -11.56 -13.73 -18.61
C GLY A 176 -10.62 -12.59 -18.19
N HIS A 177 -9.87 -12.73 -17.08
CA HIS A 177 -8.89 -11.76 -16.61
C HIS A 177 -7.49 -12.35 -16.55
N THR A 178 -6.48 -11.50 -16.73
CA THR A 178 -5.12 -11.81 -16.29
C THR A 178 -5.02 -11.49 -14.80
N VAL A 179 -4.72 -12.49 -13.97
CA VAL A 179 -4.67 -12.34 -12.52
C VAL A 179 -3.24 -12.10 -12.04
N PHE A 180 -3.03 -11.03 -11.29
CA PHE A 180 -1.80 -10.74 -10.55
C PHE A 180 -2.11 -10.84 -9.06
N ALA A 181 -1.50 -11.82 -8.37
CA ALA A 181 -1.75 -12.06 -6.97
C ALA A 181 -0.48 -11.90 -6.14
N PHE A 182 -0.55 -11.04 -5.14
CA PHE A 182 0.54 -10.74 -4.21
C PHE A 182 0.05 -10.91 -2.77
N PRO A 183 -0.06 -12.18 -2.31
CA PRO A 183 -0.49 -12.42 -0.94
C PRO A 183 0.52 -11.80 0.04
N PRO A 184 0.07 -11.31 1.20
CA PRO A 184 0.98 -10.85 2.22
C PRO A 184 1.91 -12.00 2.62
N THR A 185 3.22 -11.78 2.45
CA THR A 185 4.25 -12.81 2.64
C THR A 185 4.55 -13.10 4.11
N TYR A 186 3.94 -12.37 5.05
CA TYR A 186 4.31 -12.44 6.46
C TYR A 186 3.09 -12.65 7.35
N LYS A 187 3.15 -13.70 8.18
CA LYS A 187 2.22 -13.89 9.30
C LYS A 187 2.41 -12.70 10.26
N SER A 188 1.37 -12.00 10.64
CA SER A 188 1.35 -10.88 11.61
C SER A 188 2.01 -9.56 11.19
N GLU A 189 2.49 -9.36 9.97
CA GLU A 189 3.19 -8.11 9.64
C GLU A 189 2.29 -6.95 9.23
N ASN A 190 1.08 -7.21 8.69
CA ASN A 190 0.13 -6.13 8.42
C ASN A 190 -0.20 -5.35 9.70
N GLU A 191 -0.46 -6.05 10.80
CA GLU A 191 -0.72 -5.42 12.09
C GLU A 191 0.46 -4.56 12.58
N LYS A 192 1.69 -5.06 12.41
CA LYS A 192 2.89 -4.31 12.80
C LYS A 192 3.17 -3.13 11.87
N LEU A 193 2.97 -3.33 10.56
CA LEU A 193 3.18 -2.29 9.57
C LEU A 193 2.15 -1.17 9.70
N GLU A 194 0.91 -1.50 10.03
CA GLU A 194 -0.18 -0.56 10.18
C GLU A 194 -0.44 -0.14 11.64
N ALA A 195 0.36 -0.62 12.62
CA ALA A 195 0.15 -0.31 14.03
C ALA A 195 0.06 1.20 14.32
N LEU A 196 0.84 2.02 13.62
CA LEU A 196 0.74 3.46 13.67
C LEU A 196 -0.62 3.95 13.17
N LEU A 197 -1.07 3.47 12.01
CA LEU A 197 -2.35 3.87 11.42
C LEU A 197 -3.52 3.45 12.32
N TRP A 198 -3.48 2.24 12.88
CA TRP A 198 -4.47 1.77 13.86
C TRP A 198 -4.49 2.61 15.15
N ALA A 199 -3.35 3.19 15.54
CA ALA A 199 -3.26 4.07 16.70
C ALA A 199 -3.73 5.51 16.41
N THR A 200 -3.78 5.92 15.15
CA THR A 200 -4.05 7.32 14.75
C THR A 200 -5.35 7.50 13.99
N VAL A 201 -5.78 6.48 13.24
CA VAL A 201 -6.90 6.59 12.31
C VAL A 201 -8.02 5.63 12.70
N GLU A 202 -9.22 6.13 12.83
CA GLU A 202 -10.45 5.35 12.94
C GLU A 202 -11.06 5.17 11.56
N TRP A 203 -11.23 3.92 11.15
CA TRP A 203 -11.89 3.51 9.92
C TRP A 203 -12.47 2.12 10.06
N THR A 204 -13.37 1.72 9.17
CA THR A 204 -13.95 0.38 9.17
C THR A 204 -13.23 -0.47 8.13
N PRO A 205 -12.39 -1.43 8.54
CA PRO A 205 -11.73 -2.33 7.60
C PRO A 205 -12.76 -3.24 6.91
N PRO A 206 -12.53 -3.62 5.66
CA PRO A 206 -13.35 -4.65 5.03
C PRO A 206 -13.17 -5.99 5.76
N ALA A 207 -14.22 -6.82 5.78
CA ALA A 207 -14.08 -8.18 6.21
C ALA A 207 -13.13 -8.94 5.29
N TYR A 208 -12.24 -9.75 5.84
CA TYR A 208 -11.32 -10.58 5.07
C TYR A 208 -11.11 -11.94 5.74
N ARG A 209 -10.74 -12.91 4.93
CA ARG A 209 -10.49 -14.28 5.37
C ARG A 209 -9.11 -14.39 6.01
N GLU A 210 -9.05 -14.88 7.25
CA GLU A 210 -7.77 -15.27 7.83
C GLU A 210 -7.30 -16.59 7.22
N MET A 211 -6.05 -16.62 6.77
CA MET A 211 -5.44 -17.79 6.14
C MET A 211 -4.27 -18.30 6.94
N THR A 212 -4.13 -19.61 7.05
CA THR A 212 -3.00 -20.29 7.69
C THR A 212 -1.77 -20.34 6.77
N ASP A 213 -1.96 -20.67 5.51
CA ASP A 213 -0.95 -20.63 4.46
C ASP A 213 -1.46 -19.81 3.26
N LYS A 214 -1.30 -18.50 3.36
CA LYS A 214 -1.85 -17.54 2.42
C LYS A 214 -1.38 -17.75 0.97
N SER A 215 -0.15 -18.23 0.80
CA SER A 215 0.42 -18.42 -0.53
C SER A 215 -0.14 -19.65 -1.21
N LEU A 216 -0.26 -20.76 -0.49
CA LEU A 216 -0.80 -22.00 -1.01
C LEU A 216 -2.30 -21.88 -1.30
N GLU A 217 -3.07 -21.39 -0.33
CA GLU A 217 -4.53 -21.21 -0.47
C GLU A 217 -4.88 -20.28 -1.64
N LEU A 218 -4.13 -19.19 -1.84
CA LEU A 218 -4.32 -18.29 -2.96
C LEU A 218 -3.94 -18.94 -4.30
N PHE A 219 -2.83 -19.67 -4.34
CA PHE A 219 -2.41 -20.43 -5.53
C PHE A 219 -3.47 -21.46 -5.94
N GLU A 220 -3.99 -22.22 -4.99
CA GLU A 220 -5.07 -23.19 -5.23
C GLU A 220 -6.36 -22.50 -5.70
N ALA A 221 -6.68 -21.32 -5.16
CA ALA A 221 -7.84 -20.56 -5.59
C ALA A 221 -7.70 -20.09 -7.05
N ILE A 222 -6.52 -19.57 -7.43
CA ILE A 222 -6.25 -19.11 -8.80
C ILE A 222 -6.29 -20.28 -9.79
N SER A 223 -5.70 -21.43 -9.44
CA SER A 223 -5.64 -22.63 -10.31
C SER A 223 -7.01 -23.23 -10.66
N ARG A 224 -8.08 -22.79 -10.01
CA ARG A 224 -9.46 -23.21 -10.35
C ARG A 224 -10.04 -22.47 -11.56
N PHE A 225 -9.38 -21.41 -12.01
CA PHE A 225 -9.86 -20.53 -13.08
C PHE A 225 -9.04 -20.65 -14.38
N ASP A 226 -8.06 -21.55 -14.42
CA ASP A 226 -7.29 -21.89 -15.63
C ASP A 226 -8.11 -22.86 -16.56
#